data_81241d69de631e78a240619478003792
#
_entry.id   81241d69de631e78a240619478003792
#
_cell.length_a   1.000
_cell.length_b   1.000
_cell.length_c   1.000
_cell.angle_alpha   90.00
_cell.angle_beta   90.00
_cell.angle_gamma   90.00
#
_symmetry.space_group_name_H-M   'P 1'
#
loop_
_entity.id
_entity.type
_entity.pdbx_description
1 polymer ?
#
loop_
_entity_poly.entity_id
_entity_poly.type
_entity_poly.pdbx_seq_one_letter_code
_entity_poly.pdbx_strand_id
1 'polypeptide(L)'
;MGEYMPSLEMVNFRPEEVPLEDIDVSQRSLWVANRQQEFFSRLRDEAPVHFCKDSEFGPYWSVTRFADIMEVEANWQSFSSDPAITIVEPEEDFPLPMFIAMDPPKHDEQRKTVQGSVAPANLKNLEGTIRTRVQRVLDDLPTHEEFDWVDRVSIELTTQMLATLFDFPFEDRRMLTRWSDVATGGPETGVVESEEQRQEELLECLAYFTRLWEERAKQGLSNDLVSMLAHGEATQDMSPQEYLGNLILL
;
A
#
# COMPACT_ATOMS: atom_id res chain seq x y z
N MET A 1 -0.96 -16.29 -20.72
CA MET A 1 -1.70 -15.12 -21.28
C MET A 1 -0.84 -14.50 -22.37
N GLY A 2 -1.43 -14.10 -23.52
CA GLY A 2 -0.68 -13.36 -24.54
C GLY A 2 -0.35 -11.98 -24.00
N GLU A 3 0.85 -11.49 -24.32
CA GLU A 3 1.31 -10.16 -23.92
C GLU A 3 0.37 -9.10 -24.53
N TYR A 4 -0.22 -8.24 -23.70
CA TYR A 4 -1.05 -7.13 -24.18
C TYR A 4 -0.17 -6.16 -24.97
N MET A 5 -0.60 -5.84 -26.19
CA MET A 5 0.08 -4.86 -27.05
C MET A 5 -0.87 -3.69 -27.28
N PRO A 6 -0.60 -2.52 -26.70
CA PRO A 6 -1.44 -1.36 -26.90
C PRO A 6 -1.47 -0.95 -28.38
N SER A 7 -2.62 -0.49 -28.85
CA SER A 7 -2.79 0.03 -30.21
C SER A 7 -1.94 1.28 -30.46
N LEU A 8 -1.70 2.08 -29.42
CA LEU A 8 -0.85 3.26 -29.40
C LEU A 8 0.02 3.25 -28.14
N GLU A 9 1.32 3.39 -28.31
CA GLU A 9 2.28 3.66 -27.25
C GLU A 9 2.25 5.16 -26.88
N MET A 10 1.48 5.52 -25.85
CA MET A 10 1.24 6.93 -25.46
C MET A 10 2.51 7.75 -25.27
N VAL A 11 3.57 7.12 -24.77
CA VAL A 11 4.87 7.77 -24.51
C VAL A 11 5.52 8.38 -25.78
N ASN A 12 5.14 7.91 -26.97
CA ASN A 12 5.68 8.36 -28.25
C ASN A 12 4.95 9.55 -28.84
N PHE A 13 3.84 9.98 -28.23
CA PHE A 13 2.97 11.03 -28.76
C PHE A 13 2.86 12.20 -27.79
N ARG A 14 2.56 13.40 -28.31
CA ARG A 14 2.08 14.50 -27.49
C ARG A 14 0.59 14.28 -27.20
N PRO A 15 0.08 14.73 -26.06
CA PRO A 15 -1.33 14.52 -25.73
C PRO A 15 -2.31 14.96 -26.83
N GLU A 16 -2.05 16.07 -27.49
CA GLU A 16 -2.90 16.62 -28.56
C GLU A 16 -2.87 15.83 -29.87
N GLU A 17 -1.93 14.93 -30.06
CA GLU A 17 -1.79 14.07 -31.24
C GLU A 17 -2.61 12.79 -31.11
N VAL A 18 -3.04 12.44 -29.91
CA VAL A 18 -3.81 11.21 -29.64
C VAL A 18 -5.31 11.54 -29.66
N PRO A 19 -6.15 10.80 -30.41
CA PRO A 19 -7.61 10.92 -30.26
C PRO A 19 -8.02 10.77 -28.79
N LEU A 20 -9.01 11.56 -28.36
CA LEU A 20 -9.41 11.58 -26.94
C LEU A 20 -9.87 10.19 -26.46
N GLU A 21 -10.61 9.46 -27.30
CA GLU A 21 -11.11 8.12 -27.05
C GLU A 21 -10.02 7.04 -26.96
N ASP A 22 -8.81 7.31 -27.45
CA ASP A 22 -7.70 6.36 -27.48
C ASP A 22 -6.69 6.61 -26.33
N ILE A 23 -6.94 7.63 -25.48
CA ILE A 23 -6.06 7.93 -24.36
C ILE A 23 -6.15 6.82 -23.31
N ASP A 24 -5.04 6.13 -23.11
CA ASP A 24 -4.83 5.16 -22.03
C ASP A 24 -3.73 5.65 -21.08
N VAL A 25 -4.12 6.18 -19.93
CA VAL A 25 -3.20 6.67 -18.90
C VAL A 25 -2.67 5.58 -17.97
N SER A 26 -3.12 4.34 -18.14
CA SER A 26 -2.62 3.20 -17.36
C SER A 26 -1.28 2.67 -17.86
N GLN A 27 -0.86 3.02 -19.09
CA GLN A 27 0.37 2.53 -19.70
C GLN A 27 1.61 2.83 -18.86
N ARG A 28 2.27 1.78 -18.39
CA ARG A 28 3.48 1.86 -17.56
C ARG A 28 4.57 2.76 -18.15
N SER A 29 4.73 2.74 -19.48
CA SER A 29 5.72 3.57 -20.18
C SER A 29 5.54 5.07 -19.94
N LEU A 30 4.30 5.56 -19.79
CA LEU A 30 4.02 6.96 -19.44
C LEU A 30 4.54 7.33 -18.05
N TRP A 31 4.36 6.44 -17.07
CA TRP A 31 4.79 6.64 -15.69
C TRP A 31 6.31 6.57 -15.55
N VAL A 32 6.95 5.61 -16.23
CA VAL A 32 8.41 5.50 -16.29
C VAL A 32 9.04 6.75 -16.91
N ALA A 33 8.43 7.30 -17.97
CA ALA A 33 8.88 8.53 -18.61
C ALA A 33 8.45 9.81 -17.88
N ASN A 34 7.66 9.72 -16.80
CA ASN A 34 7.10 10.84 -16.04
C ASN A 34 6.27 11.81 -16.92
N ARG A 35 5.54 11.27 -17.89
CA ARG A 35 4.73 12.03 -18.85
C ARG A 35 3.21 11.94 -18.63
N GLN A 36 2.74 11.13 -17.68
CA GLN A 36 1.32 10.91 -17.38
C GLN A 36 0.57 12.22 -17.07
N GLN A 37 1.24 13.19 -16.45
CA GLN A 37 0.61 14.48 -16.10
C GLN A 37 0.18 15.31 -17.32
N GLU A 38 0.87 15.17 -18.44
CA GLU A 38 0.51 15.85 -19.69
C GLU A 38 -0.87 15.37 -20.17
N PHE A 39 -1.09 14.06 -20.17
CA PHE A 39 -2.35 13.42 -20.56
C PHE A 39 -3.46 13.68 -19.54
N PHE A 40 -3.17 13.60 -18.24
CA PHE A 40 -4.14 13.97 -17.21
C PHE A 40 -4.56 15.44 -17.30
N SER A 41 -3.67 16.35 -17.68
CA SER A 41 -4.02 17.76 -17.89
C SER A 41 -5.06 17.88 -18.98
N ARG A 42 -4.84 17.24 -20.12
CA ARG A 42 -5.79 17.25 -21.24
C ARG A 42 -7.12 16.60 -20.84
N LEU A 43 -7.11 15.47 -20.14
CA LEU A 43 -8.34 14.83 -19.68
C LEU A 43 -9.14 15.73 -18.74
N ARG A 44 -8.49 16.45 -17.82
CA ARG A 44 -9.18 17.41 -16.94
C ARG A 44 -9.91 18.51 -17.70
N ASP A 45 -9.37 18.93 -18.82
CA ASP A 45 -9.92 20.02 -19.62
C ASP A 45 -11.02 19.55 -20.57
N GLU A 46 -10.80 18.43 -21.28
CA GLU A 46 -11.64 17.98 -22.39
C GLU A 46 -12.60 16.84 -22.02
N ALA A 47 -12.20 15.93 -21.12
CA ALA A 47 -12.97 14.76 -20.69
C ALA A 47 -12.65 14.40 -19.23
N PRO A 48 -13.14 15.16 -18.23
CA PRO A 48 -12.76 14.97 -16.83
C PRO A 48 -13.19 13.59 -16.25
N VAL A 49 -14.21 12.98 -16.82
CA VAL A 49 -14.59 11.58 -16.61
C VAL A 49 -14.45 10.89 -17.96
N HIS A 50 -13.36 10.15 -18.12
CA HIS A 50 -12.96 9.55 -19.40
C HIS A 50 -13.03 8.05 -19.33
N PHE A 51 -13.66 7.41 -20.35
CA PHE A 51 -13.74 5.96 -20.49
C PHE A 51 -12.61 5.47 -21.38
N CYS A 52 -11.68 4.72 -20.83
CA CYS A 52 -10.71 3.94 -21.58
C CYS A 52 -11.32 2.57 -21.90
N LYS A 53 -11.50 2.31 -23.20
CA LYS A 53 -12.18 1.10 -23.67
C LYS A 53 -11.28 -0.13 -23.64
N ASP A 54 -9.99 0.06 -23.87
CA ASP A 54 -9.03 -1.01 -24.06
C ASP A 54 -7.71 -0.66 -23.37
N SER A 55 -7.32 -1.47 -22.39
CA SER A 55 -6.06 -1.37 -21.68
C SER A 55 -5.58 -2.73 -21.23
N GLU A 56 -4.35 -2.82 -20.75
CA GLU A 56 -3.79 -4.02 -20.13
C GLU A 56 -4.67 -4.56 -18.99
N PHE A 57 -5.41 -3.67 -18.31
CA PHE A 57 -6.28 -3.99 -17.17
C PHE A 57 -7.77 -4.12 -17.58
N GLY A 58 -8.09 -4.17 -18.86
CA GLY A 58 -9.46 -4.09 -19.34
C GLY A 58 -10.00 -2.67 -19.39
N PRO A 59 -11.32 -2.49 -19.62
CA PRO A 59 -11.93 -1.15 -19.69
C PRO A 59 -12.03 -0.50 -18.31
N TYR A 60 -11.72 0.81 -18.22
CA TYR A 60 -11.80 1.55 -16.96
C TYR A 60 -12.22 3.01 -17.18
N TRP A 61 -12.61 3.68 -16.10
CA TRP A 61 -12.91 5.10 -16.07
C TRP A 61 -11.80 5.89 -15.37
N SER A 62 -11.31 6.95 -16.01
CA SER A 62 -10.42 7.94 -15.39
C SER A 62 -11.22 9.12 -14.88
N VAL A 63 -11.24 9.35 -13.58
CA VAL A 63 -11.84 10.52 -12.93
C VAL A 63 -10.71 11.46 -12.55
N THR A 64 -10.67 12.67 -13.14
CA THR A 64 -9.46 13.51 -13.13
C THR A 64 -9.60 14.86 -12.43
N ARG A 65 -10.81 15.32 -12.13
CA ARG A 65 -11.05 16.58 -11.38
C ARG A 65 -11.24 16.28 -9.90
N PHE A 66 -10.65 17.09 -9.06
CA PHE A 66 -10.69 16.92 -7.61
C PHE A 66 -12.12 16.81 -7.05
N ALA A 67 -13.04 17.65 -7.51
CA ALA A 67 -14.43 17.60 -7.04
C ALA A 67 -15.12 16.26 -7.37
N ASP A 68 -14.88 15.75 -8.59
CA ASP A 68 -15.45 14.49 -9.05
C ASP A 68 -14.83 13.30 -8.30
N ILE A 69 -13.51 13.35 -8.03
CA ILE A 69 -12.82 12.35 -7.20
C ILE A 69 -13.43 12.34 -5.79
N MET A 70 -13.61 13.50 -5.17
CA MET A 70 -14.20 13.60 -3.83
C MET A 70 -15.63 13.07 -3.78
N GLU A 71 -16.42 13.25 -4.86
CA GLU A 71 -17.77 12.68 -4.95
C GLU A 71 -17.74 11.15 -5.04
N VAL A 72 -16.85 10.58 -5.87
CA VAL A 72 -16.67 9.13 -6.00
C VAL A 72 -16.22 8.53 -4.66
N GLU A 73 -15.19 9.09 -4.04
CA GLU A 73 -14.62 8.60 -2.78
C GLU A 73 -15.61 8.66 -1.60
N ALA A 74 -16.49 9.67 -1.58
CA ALA A 74 -17.46 9.84 -0.50
C ALA A 74 -18.73 9.00 -0.69
N ASN A 75 -19.01 8.51 -1.88
CA ASN A 75 -20.24 7.82 -2.25
C ASN A 75 -20.02 6.30 -2.42
N TRP A 76 -19.61 5.66 -1.34
CA TRP A 76 -19.37 4.21 -1.31
C TRP A 76 -20.60 3.37 -1.70
N GLN A 77 -21.82 3.89 -1.55
CA GLN A 77 -23.06 3.20 -1.94
C GLN A 77 -23.16 2.99 -3.46
N SER A 78 -22.52 3.85 -4.24
CA SER A 78 -22.49 3.79 -5.72
C SER A 78 -21.15 3.33 -6.27
N PHE A 79 -20.07 3.57 -5.53
CA PHE A 79 -18.69 3.29 -5.92
C PHE A 79 -18.01 2.47 -4.82
N SER A 80 -18.03 1.15 -4.99
CA SER A 80 -17.44 0.21 -4.04
C SER A 80 -15.91 0.23 -4.13
N SER A 81 -15.23 0.02 -2.98
CA SER A 81 -13.79 -0.26 -2.93
C SER A 81 -13.48 -1.75 -2.96
N ASP A 82 -14.50 -2.61 -2.88
CA ASP A 82 -14.32 -4.07 -2.94
C ASP A 82 -14.26 -4.55 -4.40
N PRO A 83 -13.32 -5.44 -4.79
CA PRO A 83 -12.34 -6.13 -3.93
C PRO A 83 -10.93 -5.55 -3.97
N ALA A 84 -10.67 -4.43 -4.64
CA ALA A 84 -9.33 -3.89 -4.87
C ALA A 84 -9.28 -2.37 -4.83
N ILE A 85 -8.14 -1.83 -4.36
CA ILE A 85 -7.83 -0.39 -4.38
C ILE A 85 -6.91 0.01 -5.53
N THR A 86 -6.56 -0.93 -6.38
CA THR A 86 -5.73 -0.73 -7.56
C THR A 86 -6.50 -1.13 -8.81
N ILE A 87 -6.02 -0.71 -9.97
CA ILE A 87 -6.60 -1.09 -11.26
C ILE A 87 -6.38 -2.59 -11.58
N VAL A 88 -5.44 -3.23 -10.88
CA VAL A 88 -5.14 -4.67 -11.04
C VAL A 88 -6.18 -5.48 -10.27
N GLU A 89 -6.76 -6.49 -10.91
CA GLU A 89 -7.64 -7.43 -10.21
C GLU A 89 -6.84 -8.27 -9.20
N PRO A 90 -7.44 -8.59 -8.03
CA PRO A 90 -6.80 -9.43 -7.03
C PRO A 90 -6.48 -10.84 -7.59
N GLU A 91 -5.38 -11.42 -7.12
CA GLU A 91 -5.03 -12.79 -7.45
C GLU A 91 -6.05 -13.78 -6.86
N GLU A 92 -6.63 -14.65 -7.73
CA GLU A 92 -7.62 -15.65 -7.28
C GLU A 92 -6.98 -16.71 -6.36
N ASP A 93 -5.74 -17.11 -6.67
CA ASP A 93 -5.04 -18.19 -5.94
C ASP A 93 -4.39 -17.72 -4.64
N PHE A 94 -4.11 -16.42 -4.49
CA PHE A 94 -3.50 -15.84 -3.29
C PHE A 94 -4.19 -14.52 -2.90
N PRO A 95 -5.48 -14.57 -2.51
CA PRO A 95 -6.20 -13.36 -2.14
C PRO A 95 -5.66 -12.77 -0.83
N LEU A 96 -5.50 -11.46 -0.81
CA LEU A 96 -5.09 -10.68 0.36
C LEU A 96 -6.18 -9.66 0.73
N PRO A 97 -7.30 -10.08 1.31
CA PRO A 97 -8.35 -9.16 1.73
C PRO A 97 -7.81 -8.19 2.78
N MET A 98 -8.05 -6.91 2.58
CA MET A 98 -7.63 -5.85 3.51
C MET A 98 -8.76 -4.84 3.68
N PHE A 99 -8.90 -4.26 4.86
CA PHE A 99 -10.07 -3.43 5.14
C PHE A 99 -10.17 -2.19 4.24
N ILE A 100 -9.07 -1.69 3.69
CA ILE A 100 -9.11 -0.57 2.73
C ILE A 100 -9.82 -0.94 1.41
N ALA A 101 -9.84 -2.22 1.06
CA ALA A 101 -10.54 -2.78 -0.10
C ALA A 101 -11.87 -3.44 0.31
N MET A 102 -12.55 -2.88 1.28
CA MET A 102 -13.87 -3.34 1.77
C MET A 102 -14.81 -2.15 1.88
N ASP A 103 -16.11 -2.42 1.82
CA ASP A 103 -17.14 -1.43 2.06
C ASP A 103 -17.63 -1.44 3.52
N PRO A 104 -18.26 -0.35 4.01
CA PRO A 104 -18.97 -0.36 5.27
C PRO A 104 -20.07 -1.44 5.31
N PRO A 105 -20.37 -2.07 6.47
CA PRO A 105 -19.83 -1.71 7.79
C PRO A 105 -18.46 -2.33 8.11
N LYS A 106 -18.03 -3.37 7.39
CA LYS A 106 -16.82 -4.15 7.70
C LYS A 106 -15.56 -3.28 7.68
N HIS A 107 -15.42 -2.40 6.67
CA HIS A 107 -14.36 -1.40 6.61
C HIS A 107 -14.26 -0.59 7.89
N ASP A 108 -15.38 0.03 8.30
CA ASP A 108 -15.41 0.96 9.42
C ASP A 108 -15.07 0.27 10.76
N GLU A 109 -15.58 -0.95 10.94
CA GLU A 109 -15.37 -1.74 12.15
C GLU A 109 -13.90 -2.16 12.30
N GLN A 110 -13.29 -2.65 11.23
CA GLN A 110 -11.88 -3.07 11.26
C GLN A 110 -10.93 -1.86 11.37
N ARG A 111 -11.18 -0.81 10.59
CA ARG A 111 -10.40 0.44 10.68
C ARG A 111 -10.46 1.04 12.09
N LYS A 112 -11.63 1.06 12.71
CA LYS A 112 -11.82 1.56 14.07
C LYS A 112 -10.97 0.82 15.09
N THR A 113 -10.77 -0.49 14.90
CA THR A 113 -9.96 -1.32 15.80
C THR A 113 -8.53 -0.79 15.91
N VAL A 114 -7.91 -0.37 14.80
CA VAL A 114 -6.49 0.02 14.75
C VAL A 114 -6.23 1.53 14.78
N GLN A 115 -7.24 2.36 14.52
CA GLN A 115 -7.04 3.82 14.41
C GLN A 115 -6.49 4.46 15.70
N GLY A 116 -6.69 3.83 16.85
CA GLY A 116 -6.18 4.29 18.13
C GLY A 116 -4.66 4.36 18.18
N SER A 117 -3.96 3.49 17.45
CA SER A 117 -2.50 3.44 17.40
C SER A 117 -1.87 4.73 16.87
N VAL A 118 -2.53 5.39 15.92
CA VAL A 118 -2.10 6.65 15.30
C VAL A 118 -2.95 7.85 15.70
N ALA A 119 -3.80 7.72 16.73
CA ALA A 119 -4.57 8.83 17.25
C ALA A 119 -3.66 9.94 17.81
N PRO A 120 -4.05 11.22 17.75
CA PRO A 120 -3.22 12.35 18.19
C PRO A 120 -2.66 12.21 19.62
N ALA A 121 -3.43 11.62 20.53
CA ALA A 121 -3.01 11.36 21.89
C ALA A 121 -1.85 10.34 21.96
N ASN A 122 -1.91 9.27 21.16
CA ASN A 122 -0.85 8.26 21.11
C ASN A 122 0.39 8.81 20.39
N LEU A 123 0.21 9.53 19.29
CA LEU A 123 1.34 10.19 18.59
C LEU A 123 2.09 11.15 19.51
N LYS A 124 1.38 11.88 20.38
CA LYS A 124 2.01 12.74 21.39
C LYS A 124 2.86 11.94 22.38
N ASN A 125 2.43 10.75 22.77
CA ASN A 125 3.20 9.87 23.64
C ASN A 125 4.47 9.33 22.94
N LEU A 126 4.41 9.14 21.62
CA LEU A 126 5.55 8.67 20.81
C LEU A 126 6.56 9.78 20.47
N GLU A 127 6.22 11.08 20.63
CA GLU A 127 7.09 12.20 20.24
C GLU A 127 8.50 12.08 20.84
N GLY A 128 8.61 11.76 22.12
CA GLY A 128 9.91 11.60 22.79
C GLY A 128 10.74 10.44 22.20
N THR A 129 10.09 9.33 21.89
CA THR A 129 10.72 8.17 21.26
C THR A 129 11.19 8.50 19.84
N ILE A 130 10.32 9.13 19.04
CA ILE A 130 10.64 9.58 17.68
C ILE A 130 11.86 10.50 17.70
N ARG A 131 11.85 11.53 18.55
CA ARG A 131 12.95 12.50 18.69
C ARG A 131 14.27 11.82 19.04
N THR A 132 14.25 10.90 20.00
CA THR A 132 15.47 10.17 20.44
C THR A 132 16.01 9.28 19.31
N ARG A 133 15.13 8.62 18.54
CA ARG A 133 15.55 7.78 17.42
C ARG A 133 16.12 8.61 16.27
N VAL A 134 15.46 9.72 15.91
CA VAL A 134 15.97 10.66 14.91
C VAL A 134 17.36 11.15 15.30
N GLN A 135 17.57 11.57 16.55
CA GLN A 135 18.89 12.01 17.02
C GLN A 135 19.94 10.92 16.84
N ARG A 136 19.67 9.68 17.27
CA ARG A 136 20.62 8.57 17.12
C ARG A 136 20.94 8.27 15.67
N VAL A 137 19.92 8.19 14.81
CA VAL A 137 20.13 7.94 13.38
C VAL A 137 21.01 9.03 12.76
N LEU A 138 20.77 10.31 13.09
CA LEU A 138 21.56 11.42 12.55
C LEU A 138 22.98 11.48 13.14
N ASP A 139 23.14 11.17 14.43
CA ASP A 139 24.46 11.16 15.10
C ASP A 139 25.37 10.04 14.57
N ASP A 140 24.79 8.93 14.09
CA ASP A 140 25.51 7.77 13.53
C ASP A 140 25.85 7.94 12.03
N LEU A 141 25.48 9.07 11.40
CA LEU A 141 25.78 9.29 9.98
C LEU A 141 27.26 9.63 9.74
N PRO A 142 27.87 9.10 8.67
CA PRO A 142 29.22 9.47 8.30
C PRO A 142 29.29 10.95 7.90
N THR A 143 30.35 11.66 8.36
CA THR A 143 30.49 13.11 8.14
C THR A 143 31.45 13.48 7.00
N HIS A 144 32.22 12.52 6.46
CA HIS A 144 33.30 12.78 5.51
C HIS A 144 33.28 11.84 4.28
N GLU A 145 32.20 11.08 4.10
CA GLU A 145 32.02 10.16 2.98
C GLU A 145 30.58 10.20 2.47
N GLU A 146 30.38 9.78 1.22
CA GLU A 146 29.05 9.61 0.64
C GLU A 146 28.37 8.37 1.24
N PHE A 147 27.05 8.47 1.45
CA PHE A 147 26.23 7.35 1.92
C PHE A 147 24.83 7.41 1.31
N ASP A 148 24.14 6.28 1.31
CA ASP A 148 22.76 6.18 0.89
C ASP A 148 21.83 6.72 2.01
N TRP A 149 21.23 7.88 1.75
CA TRP A 149 20.29 8.51 2.68
C TRP A 149 19.04 7.66 2.89
N VAL A 150 18.54 7.01 1.82
CA VAL A 150 17.32 6.19 1.90
C VAL A 150 17.55 5.03 2.86
N ASP A 151 18.64 4.29 2.69
CA ASP A 151 18.96 3.16 3.58
C ASP A 151 19.27 3.61 5.01
N ARG A 152 20.15 4.61 5.16
CA ARG A 152 20.69 5.00 6.47
C ARG A 152 19.72 5.81 7.31
N VAL A 153 18.80 6.55 6.69
CA VAL A 153 17.87 7.45 7.38
C VAL A 153 16.42 7.06 7.16
N SER A 154 15.96 7.03 5.90
CA SER A 154 14.52 6.87 5.64
C SER A 154 14.04 5.49 6.04
N ILE A 155 14.67 4.42 5.55
CA ILE A 155 14.32 3.04 5.89
C ILE A 155 14.55 2.79 7.38
N GLU A 156 15.71 3.18 7.91
CA GLU A 156 16.05 2.91 9.30
C GLU A 156 15.05 3.54 10.28
N LEU A 157 14.71 4.82 10.09
CA LEU A 157 13.77 5.50 10.97
C LEU A 157 12.35 4.95 10.86
N THR A 158 11.88 4.74 9.63
CA THR A 158 10.54 4.19 9.37
C THR A 158 10.41 2.80 9.98
N THR A 159 11.38 1.93 9.76
CA THR A 159 11.37 0.55 10.28
C THR A 159 11.40 0.51 11.81
N GLN A 160 12.17 1.41 12.44
CA GLN A 160 12.17 1.55 13.90
C GLN A 160 10.79 1.97 14.43
N MET A 161 10.09 2.85 13.72
CA MET A 161 8.75 3.29 14.14
C MET A 161 7.70 2.22 13.89
N LEU A 162 7.75 1.50 12.76
CA LEU A 162 6.89 0.35 12.51
C LEU A 162 7.07 -0.73 13.59
N ALA A 163 8.31 -1.08 13.94
CA ALA A 163 8.58 -2.03 15.01
C ALA A 163 7.95 -1.58 16.35
N THR A 164 7.89 -0.27 16.62
CA THR A 164 7.20 0.24 17.82
C THR A 164 5.68 0.12 17.73
N LEU A 165 5.09 0.45 16.57
CA LEU A 165 3.64 0.41 16.38
C LEU A 165 3.10 -1.02 16.43
N PHE A 166 3.88 -2.00 15.95
CA PHE A 166 3.53 -3.43 15.99
C PHE A 166 3.98 -4.14 17.27
N ASP A 167 4.75 -3.48 18.15
CA ASP A 167 5.51 -4.12 19.24
C ASP A 167 6.31 -5.33 18.73
N PHE A 168 6.99 -5.11 17.59
CA PHE A 168 7.78 -6.10 16.87
C PHE A 168 9.21 -6.16 17.44
N PRO A 169 9.86 -7.34 17.53
CA PRO A 169 11.25 -7.45 17.98
C PRO A 169 12.17 -6.51 17.23
N PHE A 170 12.86 -5.64 17.97
CA PHE A 170 13.61 -4.53 17.37
C PHE A 170 14.80 -4.99 16.52
N GLU A 171 15.43 -6.10 16.90
CA GLU A 171 16.53 -6.74 16.16
C GLU A 171 16.09 -7.25 14.79
N ASP A 172 14.83 -7.70 14.65
CA ASP A 172 14.28 -8.25 13.42
C ASP A 172 13.59 -7.20 12.53
N ARG A 173 13.59 -5.93 12.94
CA ARG A 173 12.83 -4.85 12.27
C ARG A 173 13.08 -4.73 10.77
N ARG A 174 14.27 -5.10 10.27
CA ARG A 174 14.59 -5.05 8.84
C ARG A 174 13.75 -6.05 8.01
N MET A 175 13.20 -7.08 8.63
CA MET A 175 12.25 -7.98 7.98
C MET A 175 10.98 -7.23 7.56
N LEU A 176 10.52 -6.23 8.33
CA LEU A 176 9.38 -5.39 7.97
C LEU A 176 9.61 -4.66 6.63
N THR A 177 10.81 -4.12 6.42
CA THR A 177 11.18 -3.50 5.14
C THR A 177 11.15 -4.53 4.01
N ARG A 178 11.78 -5.70 4.21
CA ARG A 178 11.81 -6.75 3.19
C ARG A 178 10.40 -7.19 2.79
N TRP A 179 9.55 -7.47 3.75
CA TRP A 179 8.16 -7.88 3.47
C TRP A 179 7.33 -6.78 2.81
N SER A 180 7.57 -5.50 3.16
CA SER A 180 6.95 -4.36 2.48
C SER A 180 7.37 -4.29 1.01
N ASP A 181 8.67 -4.44 0.72
CA ASP A 181 9.19 -4.45 -0.65
C ASP A 181 8.59 -5.62 -1.46
N VAL A 182 8.51 -6.81 -0.85
CA VAL A 182 7.92 -8.01 -1.46
C VAL A 182 6.41 -7.88 -1.69
N ALA A 183 5.71 -7.22 -0.76
CA ALA A 183 4.27 -7.01 -0.90
C ALA A 183 3.91 -6.05 -2.04
N THR A 184 4.77 -5.04 -2.28
CA THR A 184 4.53 -3.97 -3.25
C THR A 184 5.24 -4.16 -4.58
N GLY A 185 6.21 -5.09 -4.67
CA GLY A 185 7.01 -5.36 -5.86
C GLY A 185 6.91 -6.81 -6.32
N GLY A 186 6.58 -7.01 -7.60
CA GLY A 186 6.64 -8.32 -8.25
C GLY A 186 7.98 -8.60 -8.93
N PRO A 187 8.10 -9.74 -9.65
CA PRO A 187 9.33 -10.11 -10.38
C PRO A 187 9.78 -9.04 -11.37
N GLU A 188 8.85 -8.28 -11.95
CA GLU A 188 9.13 -7.20 -12.90
C GLU A 188 9.89 -6.02 -12.27
N THR A 189 9.88 -5.90 -10.95
CA THR A 189 10.63 -4.87 -10.21
C THR A 189 12.03 -5.33 -9.82
N GLY A 190 12.30 -6.64 -9.90
CA GLY A 190 13.56 -7.25 -9.45
C GLY A 190 13.66 -7.40 -7.93
N VAL A 191 12.60 -7.17 -7.18
CA VAL A 191 12.54 -7.39 -5.73
C VAL A 191 12.54 -8.88 -5.39
N VAL A 192 11.85 -9.67 -6.20
CA VAL A 192 11.79 -11.14 -6.15
C VAL A 192 12.10 -11.72 -7.52
N GLU A 193 12.51 -12.99 -7.58
CA GLU A 193 12.83 -13.69 -8.83
C GLU A 193 11.58 -14.30 -9.49
N SER A 194 10.56 -14.64 -8.69
CA SER A 194 9.32 -15.24 -9.18
C SER A 194 8.15 -14.93 -8.24
N GLU A 195 6.93 -15.18 -8.71
CA GLU A 195 5.72 -15.03 -7.91
C GLU A 195 5.64 -16.08 -6.79
N GLU A 196 6.18 -17.28 -7.02
CA GLU A 196 6.29 -18.32 -5.98
C GLU A 196 7.18 -17.83 -4.82
N GLN A 197 8.33 -17.21 -5.12
CA GLN A 197 9.18 -16.63 -4.08
C GLN A 197 8.45 -15.51 -3.32
N ARG A 198 7.71 -14.65 -4.04
CA ARG A 198 6.90 -13.60 -3.42
C ARG A 198 5.91 -14.18 -2.41
N GLN A 199 5.16 -15.19 -2.80
CA GLN A 199 4.19 -15.85 -1.93
C GLN A 199 4.87 -16.55 -0.74
N GLU A 200 6.00 -17.22 -0.93
CA GLU A 200 6.77 -17.84 0.15
C GLU A 200 7.20 -16.82 1.20
N GLU A 201 7.75 -15.68 0.80
CA GLU A 201 8.17 -14.62 1.72
C GLU A 201 6.98 -13.95 2.44
N LEU A 202 5.84 -13.79 1.77
CA LEU A 202 4.62 -13.28 2.42
C LEU A 202 4.03 -14.30 3.42
N LEU A 203 4.14 -15.59 3.15
CA LEU A 203 3.77 -16.65 4.11
C LEU A 203 4.73 -16.70 5.29
N GLU A 204 6.02 -16.40 5.11
CA GLU A 204 6.97 -16.23 6.21
C GLU A 204 6.55 -15.05 7.10
N CYS A 205 6.17 -13.92 6.51
CA CYS A 205 5.60 -12.78 7.23
C CYS A 205 4.38 -13.19 8.05
N LEU A 206 3.42 -13.87 7.43
CA LEU A 206 2.22 -14.38 8.11
C LEU A 206 2.59 -15.28 9.30
N ALA A 207 3.50 -16.23 9.11
CA ALA A 207 3.93 -17.15 10.15
C ALA A 207 4.59 -16.42 11.34
N TYR A 208 5.40 -15.41 11.05
CA TYR A 208 6.03 -14.58 12.09
C TYR A 208 4.98 -13.81 12.89
N PHE A 209 4.09 -13.09 12.22
CA PHE A 209 3.05 -12.30 12.86
C PHE A 209 1.98 -13.16 13.55
N THR A 210 1.72 -14.37 13.08
CA THR A 210 0.83 -15.33 13.77
C THR A 210 1.38 -15.69 15.15
N ARG A 211 2.69 -15.89 15.30
CA ARG A 211 3.31 -16.12 16.61
C ARG A 211 3.13 -14.91 17.53
N LEU A 212 3.35 -13.70 17.02
CA LEU A 212 3.13 -12.48 17.80
C LEU A 212 1.66 -12.34 18.20
N TRP A 213 0.74 -12.63 17.30
CA TRP A 213 -0.69 -12.67 17.60
C TRP A 213 -1.03 -13.63 18.74
N GLU A 214 -0.57 -14.88 18.65
CA GLU A 214 -0.81 -15.89 19.69
C GLU A 214 -0.24 -15.51 21.06
N GLU A 215 0.87 -14.81 21.09
CA GLU A 215 1.45 -14.25 22.30
C GLU A 215 0.59 -13.12 22.87
N ARG A 216 0.20 -12.17 22.04
CA ARG A 216 -0.64 -11.02 22.44
C ARG A 216 -2.04 -11.42 22.86
N ALA A 217 -2.66 -12.40 22.19
CA ALA A 217 -3.98 -12.91 22.55
C ALA A 217 -4.03 -13.52 23.96
N LYS A 218 -2.89 -13.99 24.51
CA LYS A 218 -2.77 -14.53 25.88
C LYS A 218 -2.51 -13.44 26.93
N GLN A 219 -2.22 -12.22 26.50
CA GLN A 219 -1.93 -11.07 27.35
C GLN A 219 -3.14 -10.13 27.42
N GLY A 220 -3.07 -9.10 28.26
CA GLY A 220 -4.07 -8.03 28.23
C GLY A 220 -3.88 -7.12 26.99
N LEU A 221 -4.95 -6.44 26.59
CA LEU A 221 -4.90 -5.47 25.49
C LEU A 221 -3.80 -4.42 25.75
N SER A 222 -2.91 -4.25 24.79
CA SER A 222 -1.89 -3.21 24.75
C SER A 222 -2.10 -2.27 23.56
N ASN A 223 -1.34 -1.17 23.55
CA ASN A 223 -1.53 -0.09 22.57
C ASN A 223 -0.61 -0.28 21.34
N ASP A 224 -0.49 -1.51 20.87
CA ASP A 224 0.20 -1.88 19.63
C ASP A 224 -0.78 -2.53 18.65
N LEU A 225 -0.43 -2.49 17.36
CA LEU A 225 -1.31 -2.94 16.28
C LEU A 225 -1.63 -4.43 16.36
N VAL A 226 -0.67 -5.29 16.72
CA VAL A 226 -0.91 -6.74 16.83
C VAL A 226 -1.89 -7.03 17.97
N SER A 227 -1.69 -6.41 19.13
CA SER A 227 -2.61 -6.56 20.26
C SER A 227 -4.01 -6.03 19.95
N MET A 228 -4.09 -4.85 19.30
CA MET A 228 -5.39 -4.29 18.88
C MET A 228 -6.13 -5.22 17.93
N LEU A 229 -5.45 -5.79 16.94
CA LEU A 229 -6.06 -6.75 16.00
C LEU A 229 -6.49 -8.04 16.72
N ALA A 230 -5.67 -8.56 17.64
CA ALA A 230 -5.94 -9.82 18.34
C ALA A 230 -7.11 -9.72 19.34
N HIS A 231 -7.41 -8.52 19.86
CA HIS A 231 -8.48 -8.31 20.86
C HIS A 231 -9.69 -7.55 20.31
N GLY A 232 -9.59 -7.04 19.07
CA GLY A 232 -10.67 -6.31 18.43
C GLY A 232 -11.85 -7.21 18.09
N GLU A 233 -13.07 -6.84 18.46
CA GLU A 233 -14.28 -7.62 18.17
C GLU A 233 -14.46 -7.88 16.66
N ALA A 234 -14.08 -6.91 15.82
CA ALA A 234 -14.19 -7.00 14.37
C ALA A 234 -13.01 -7.71 13.69
N THR A 235 -11.95 -8.04 14.44
CA THR A 235 -10.68 -8.54 13.85
C THR A 235 -10.18 -9.84 14.45
N GLN A 236 -10.59 -10.19 15.67
CA GLN A 236 -10.11 -11.38 16.38
C GLN A 236 -10.35 -12.72 15.65
N ASP A 237 -11.36 -12.77 14.78
CA ASP A 237 -11.76 -13.96 14.03
C ASP A 237 -11.41 -13.87 12.53
N MET A 238 -10.50 -12.97 12.14
CA MET A 238 -10.03 -12.86 10.75
C MET A 238 -9.41 -14.16 10.26
N SER A 239 -9.59 -14.47 8.97
CA SER A 239 -8.83 -15.54 8.33
C SER A 239 -7.32 -15.20 8.28
N PRO A 240 -6.43 -16.19 8.14
CA PRO A 240 -5.00 -15.92 7.97
C PRO A 240 -4.69 -14.97 6.80
N GLN A 241 -5.40 -15.11 5.68
CA GLN A 241 -5.23 -14.26 4.50
C GLN A 241 -5.68 -12.82 4.77
N GLU A 242 -6.82 -12.64 5.44
CA GLU A 242 -7.31 -11.31 5.83
C GLU A 242 -6.37 -10.65 6.86
N TYR A 243 -5.80 -11.44 7.77
CA TYR A 243 -4.78 -10.95 8.70
C TYR A 243 -3.53 -10.49 7.95
N LEU A 244 -3.00 -11.32 7.02
CA LEU A 244 -1.85 -10.93 6.20
C LEU A 244 -2.14 -9.68 5.36
N GLY A 245 -3.30 -9.61 4.70
CA GLY A 245 -3.71 -8.42 3.94
C GLY A 245 -3.73 -7.16 4.81
N ASN A 246 -4.29 -7.23 6.01
CA ASN A 246 -4.31 -6.11 6.94
C ASN A 246 -2.93 -5.75 7.50
N LEU A 247 -2.02 -6.71 7.70
CA LEU A 247 -0.63 -6.44 8.09
C LEU A 247 0.14 -5.70 6.98
N ILE A 248 -0.07 -6.09 5.72
CA ILE A 248 0.54 -5.43 4.57
C ILE A 248 0.01 -4.00 4.41
N LEU A 249 -1.26 -3.77 4.70
CA LEU A 249 -1.89 -2.44 4.65
C LEU A 249 -1.34 -1.50 5.72
N LEU A 250 -1.09 -2.01 6.94
CA LEU A 250 -0.70 -1.22 8.11
C LEU A 250 0.79 -0.95 8.17
#